data_71080bba9853ab56fb0606a29d3b8775
#
_entry.id   71080bba9853ab56fb0606a29d3b8775
#
_cell.length_a   1.000
_cell.length_b   1.000
_cell.length_c   1.000
_cell.angle_alpha   90.00
_cell.angle_beta   90.00
_cell.angle_gamma   90.00
#
_symmetry.space_group_name_H-M   'P 1'
#
loop_
_entity.id
_entity.type
_entity.pdbx_description
1 polymer ?
#
loop_
_entity_poly.entity_id
_entity_poly.type
_entity_poly.pdbx_seq_one_letter_code
_entity_poly.pdbx_strand_id
1 'polypeptide(L)'
;MLNSSLSYIIIRSLPECILLIFSSYILMNIKLDKMDIFKNSILYLIILTLIRLLPISFGIHTVLSMFVLGYILYRLRGQDIINTILTISKIFICLAISEGIYMVMANDVMGIPLNLLTDNTKTVSAMLTLPSLLIFFILVLIIKMLTNKIYKFYK
;
A
#
# COMPACT_ATOMS: atom_id res chain seq x y z
N MET A 1 7.04 -21.26 0.28
CA MET A 1 7.80 -20.37 1.18
C MET A 1 8.18 -19.12 0.41
N LEU A 2 7.59 -17.98 0.74
CA LEU A 2 7.91 -16.68 0.11
C LEU A 2 9.16 -16.11 0.80
N ASN A 3 10.34 -16.61 0.46
CA ASN A 3 11.58 -15.93 0.81
C ASN A 3 11.73 -14.73 -0.13
N SER A 4 11.14 -13.59 0.25
CA SER A 4 11.43 -12.35 -0.45
C SER A 4 12.90 -12.00 -0.28
N SER A 5 13.60 -11.76 -1.39
CA SER A 5 15.00 -11.32 -1.32
C SER A 5 15.11 -9.95 -0.64
N LEU A 6 16.22 -9.68 0.06
CA LEU A 6 16.50 -8.35 0.64
C LEU A 6 16.36 -7.24 -0.41
N SER A 7 16.79 -7.51 -1.63
CA SER A 7 16.66 -6.58 -2.76
C SER A 7 15.20 -6.28 -3.10
N TYR A 8 14.33 -7.29 -3.05
CA TYR A 8 12.88 -7.10 -3.27
C TYR A 8 12.27 -6.19 -2.19
N ILE A 9 12.63 -6.41 -0.92
CA ILE A 9 12.13 -5.61 0.20
C ILE A 9 12.54 -4.14 0.05
N ILE A 10 13.78 -3.87 -0.32
CA ILE A 10 14.27 -2.49 -0.47
C ILE A 10 13.62 -1.80 -1.69
N ILE A 11 13.55 -2.48 -2.83
CA ILE A 11 13.12 -1.86 -4.09
C ILE A 11 11.60 -1.74 -4.16
N ARG A 12 10.85 -2.72 -3.67
CA ARG A 12 9.39 -2.77 -3.78
C ARG A 12 8.68 -2.42 -2.47
N SER A 13 9.01 -3.12 -1.36
CA SER A 13 8.24 -2.99 -0.12
C SER A 13 8.47 -1.66 0.59
N LEU A 14 9.67 -1.07 0.51
CA LEU A 14 9.94 0.21 1.14
C LEU A 14 9.16 1.37 0.48
N PRO A 15 9.20 1.59 -0.84
CA PRO A 15 8.37 2.61 -1.49
C PRO A 15 6.87 2.39 -1.27
N GLU A 16 6.42 1.13 -1.31
CA GLU A 16 5.04 0.76 -1.03
C GLU A 16 4.60 1.20 0.37
N CYS A 17 5.38 0.89 1.41
CA CYS A 17 5.08 1.29 2.79
C CYS A 17 5.04 2.81 2.95
N ILE A 18 5.97 3.54 2.32
CA ILE A 18 5.97 5.00 2.35
C ILE A 18 4.70 5.56 1.69
N LEU A 19 4.32 5.02 0.53
CA LEU A 19 3.12 5.46 -0.18
C LEU A 19 1.84 5.12 0.57
N LEU A 20 1.75 3.96 1.24
CA LEU A 20 0.59 3.57 2.04
C LEU A 20 0.39 4.53 3.23
N ILE A 21 1.44 4.81 3.99
CA ILE A 21 1.39 5.77 5.10
C ILE A 21 1.07 7.18 4.59
N PHE A 22 1.76 7.65 3.55
CA PHE A 22 1.53 8.97 2.96
C PHE A 22 0.08 9.13 2.45
N SER A 23 -0.43 8.12 1.74
CA SER A 23 -1.82 8.08 1.26
C SER A 23 -2.83 8.12 2.40
N SER A 24 -2.52 7.43 3.50
CA SER A 24 -3.35 7.46 4.72
C SER A 24 -3.46 8.87 5.30
N TYR A 25 -2.34 9.57 5.42
CA TYR A 25 -2.31 10.96 5.89
C TYR A 25 -3.13 11.90 5.00
N ILE A 26 -3.01 11.73 3.67
CA ILE A 26 -3.80 12.51 2.69
C ILE A 26 -5.30 12.25 2.87
N LEU A 27 -5.71 10.98 2.92
CA LEU A 27 -7.14 10.63 3.02
C LEU A 27 -7.76 11.08 4.35
N MET A 28 -7.03 10.99 5.46
CA MET A 28 -7.48 11.40 6.79
C MET A 28 -7.33 12.92 7.08
N ASN A 29 -6.83 13.71 6.12
CA ASN A 29 -6.54 15.15 6.32
C ASN A 29 -5.60 15.43 7.50
N ILE A 30 -4.66 14.54 7.79
CA ILE A 30 -3.66 14.73 8.82
C ILE A 30 -2.55 15.64 8.28
N LYS A 31 -2.00 16.53 9.12
CA LYS A 31 -0.86 17.37 8.74
C LYS A 31 0.32 16.48 8.34
N LEU A 32 0.89 16.77 7.17
CA LEU A 32 2.02 16.03 6.62
C LEU A 32 3.31 16.47 7.35
N ASP A 33 3.73 15.69 8.33
CA ASP A 33 5.06 15.80 8.91
C ASP A 33 5.97 14.74 8.29
N LYS A 34 7.04 15.17 7.63
CA LYS A 34 7.97 14.29 6.93
C LYS A 34 8.62 13.27 7.87
N MET A 35 8.96 13.70 9.08
CA MET A 35 9.60 12.84 10.08
C MET A 35 8.64 11.77 10.60
N ASP A 36 7.39 12.14 10.85
CA ASP A 36 6.37 11.20 11.30
C ASP A 36 6.03 10.18 10.21
N ILE A 37 5.88 10.63 8.96
CA ILE A 37 5.65 9.73 7.82
C ILE A 37 6.80 8.75 7.70
N PHE A 38 8.04 9.21 7.75
CA PHE A 38 9.22 8.35 7.60
C PHE A 38 9.33 7.33 8.74
N LYS A 39 9.18 7.75 10.00
CA LYS A 39 9.22 6.86 11.17
C LYS A 39 8.13 5.78 11.10
N ASN A 40 6.89 6.17 10.78
CA ASN A 40 5.78 5.23 10.68
C ASN A 40 5.91 4.29 9.49
N SER A 41 6.48 4.75 8.38
CA SER A 41 6.76 3.90 7.22
C SER A 41 7.81 2.85 7.52
N ILE A 42 8.89 3.21 8.23
CA ILE A 42 9.91 2.24 8.66
C ILE A 42 9.32 1.25 9.67
N LEU A 43 8.56 1.73 10.65
CA LEU A 43 7.88 0.87 11.62
C LEU A 43 6.97 -0.14 10.91
N TYR A 44 6.16 0.34 9.97
CA TYR A 44 5.27 -0.50 9.18
C TYR A 44 6.04 -1.52 8.34
N LEU A 45 7.14 -1.11 7.69
CA LEU A 45 8.01 -1.99 6.90
C LEU A 45 8.60 -3.11 7.75
N ILE A 46 9.11 -2.80 8.95
CA ILE A 46 9.69 -3.79 9.86
C ILE A 46 8.64 -4.84 10.24
N ILE A 47 7.45 -4.38 10.66
CA ILE A 47 6.38 -5.29 11.07
C ILE A 47 5.89 -6.14 9.89
N LEU A 48 5.73 -5.54 8.71
CA LEU A 48 5.37 -6.27 7.48
C LEU A 48 6.39 -7.33 7.11
N THR A 49 7.68 -7.01 7.25
CA THR A 49 8.76 -7.98 6.97
C THR A 49 8.70 -9.14 7.95
N LEU A 50 8.45 -8.89 9.24
CA LEU A 50 8.26 -9.93 10.25
C LEU A 50 7.04 -10.81 9.95
N ILE A 51 5.91 -10.21 9.55
CA ILE A 51 4.71 -10.95 9.16
C ILE A 51 5.00 -11.85 7.96
N ARG A 52 5.76 -11.38 6.97
CA ARG A 52 6.13 -12.17 5.77
C ARG A 52 7.07 -13.35 6.08
N LEU A 53 7.79 -13.31 7.19
CA LEU A 53 8.61 -14.45 7.64
C LEU A 53 7.78 -15.56 8.28
N LEU A 54 6.55 -15.29 8.69
CA LEU A 54 5.67 -16.30 9.25
C LEU A 54 5.20 -17.28 8.16
N PRO A 55 5.16 -18.60 8.44
CA PRO A 55 4.69 -19.61 7.49
C PRO A 55 3.16 -19.65 7.38
N ILE A 56 2.54 -18.53 7.01
CA ILE A 56 1.09 -18.37 6.90
C ILE A 56 0.68 -18.22 5.43
N SER A 57 -0.59 -18.48 5.12
CA SER A 57 -1.12 -18.34 3.76
C SER A 57 -1.17 -16.88 3.32
N PHE A 58 -1.07 -16.64 2.01
CA PHE A 58 -0.98 -15.30 1.41
C PHE A 58 -2.11 -14.36 1.84
N GLY A 59 -3.35 -14.83 1.92
CA GLY A 59 -4.50 -13.99 2.34
C GLY A 59 -4.39 -13.47 3.78
N ILE A 60 -3.83 -14.27 4.69
CA ILE A 60 -3.67 -13.89 6.10
C ILE A 60 -2.62 -12.77 6.24
N HIS A 61 -1.55 -12.76 5.44
CA HIS A 61 -0.57 -11.67 5.43
C HIS A 61 -1.22 -10.33 5.11
N THR A 62 -2.13 -10.29 4.13
CA THR A 62 -2.84 -9.07 3.74
C THR A 62 -3.74 -8.57 4.88
N VAL A 63 -4.50 -9.46 5.50
CA VAL A 63 -5.36 -9.10 6.64
C VAL A 63 -4.53 -8.57 7.82
N LEU A 64 -3.43 -9.23 8.17
CA LEU A 64 -2.54 -8.76 9.24
C LEU A 64 -1.94 -7.39 8.91
N SER A 65 -1.53 -7.16 7.65
CA SER A 65 -1.01 -5.87 7.22
C SER A 65 -2.05 -4.75 7.33
N MET A 66 -3.33 -5.03 7.06
CA MET A 66 -4.43 -4.11 7.28
C MET A 66 -4.58 -3.73 8.76
N PHE A 67 -4.53 -4.71 9.66
CA PHE A 67 -4.62 -4.47 11.10
C PHE A 67 -3.45 -3.64 11.63
N VAL A 68 -2.23 -3.93 11.17
CA VAL A 68 -1.04 -3.17 11.57
C VAL A 68 -1.13 -1.73 11.10
N LEU A 69 -1.51 -1.50 9.83
CA LEU A 69 -1.72 -0.15 9.32
C LEU A 69 -2.80 0.58 10.14
N GLY A 70 -3.90 -0.10 10.44
CA GLY A 70 -4.98 0.43 11.27
C GLY A 70 -4.52 0.84 12.66
N TYR A 71 -3.73 0.00 13.32
CA TYR A 71 -3.19 0.31 14.64
C TYR A 71 -2.26 1.53 14.62
N ILE A 72 -1.38 1.63 13.61
CA ILE A 72 -0.50 2.79 13.44
C ILE A 72 -1.31 4.06 13.24
N LEU A 73 -2.32 4.05 12.37
CA LEU A 73 -3.17 5.20 12.08
C LEU A 73 -4.01 5.63 13.28
N TYR A 74 -4.59 4.66 13.99
CA TYR A 74 -5.37 4.92 15.20
C TYR A 74 -4.54 5.57 16.30
N ARG A 75 -3.30 5.08 16.50
CA ARG A 75 -2.37 5.62 17.51
C ARG A 75 -1.94 7.05 17.21
N LEU A 76 -1.87 7.43 15.93
CA LEU A 76 -1.26 8.68 15.51
C LEU A 76 -2.00 9.94 15.98
N ARG A 77 -3.31 9.95 16.23
CA ARG A 77 -4.03 11.16 16.66
C ARG A 77 -5.40 10.95 17.29
N GLY A 78 -5.71 9.82 17.88
CA GLY A 78 -7.04 9.59 18.48
C GLY A 78 -8.16 9.77 17.45
N GLN A 79 -7.90 9.37 16.20
CA GLN A 79 -8.88 9.41 15.12
C GLN A 79 -10.02 8.44 15.41
N ASP A 80 -11.22 8.80 14.98
CA ASP A 80 -12.36 7.92 15.07
C ASP A 80 -12.07 6.58 14.41
N ILE A 81 -12.39 5.49 15.11
CA ILE A 81 -12.20 4.13 14.61
C ILE A 81 -12.85 3.93 13.25
N ILE A 82 -14.06 4.49 13.05
CA ILE A 82 -14.81 4.40 11.81
C ILE A 82 -14.05 5.03 10.65
N ASN A 83 -13.50 6.25 10.83
CA ASN A 83 -12.71 6.93 9.80
C ASN A 83 -11.43 6.17 9.48
N THR A 84 -10.81 5.55 10.49
CA THR A 84 -9.63 4.72 10.30
C THR A 84 -9.94 3.49 9.45
N ILE A 85 -10.99 2.74 9.78
CA ILE A 85 -11.42 1.55 9.03
C ILE A 85 -11.77 1.91 7.58
N LEU A 86 -12.55 2.97 7.37
CA LEU A 86 -12.92 3.44 6.03
C LEU A 86 -11.70 3.84 5.20
N THR A 87 -10.71 4.47 5.83
CA THR A 87 -9.47 4.88 5.14
C THR A 87 -8.64 3.67 4.72
N ILE A 88 -8.47 2.69 5.61
CA ILE A 88 -7.74 1.45 5.32
C ILE A 88 -8.42 0.70 4.19
N SER A 89 -9.75 0.54 4.25
CA SER A 89 -10.51 -0.14 3.20
C SER A 89 -10.31 0.53 1.83
N LYS A 90 -10.38 1.87 1.76
CA LYS A 90 -10.12 2.63 0.53
C LYS A 90 -8.72 2.38 -0.01
N ILE A 91 -7.70 2.41 0.86
CA ILE A 91 -6.30 2.22 0.49
C ILE A 91 -6.08 0.82 -0.09
N PHE A 92 -6.54 -0.22 0.59
CA PHE A 92 -6.33 -1.60 0.12
C PHE A 92 -7.13 -1.92 -1.14
N ILE A 93 -8.32 -1.36 -1.30
CA ILE A 93 -9.08 -1.45 -2.56
C ILE A 93 -8.30 -0.78 -3.69
N CYS A 94 -7.77 0.44 -3.49
CA CYS A 94 -6.94 1.13 -4.48
C CYS A 94 -5.69 0.32 -4.83
N LEU A 95 -5.04 -0.27 -3.84
CA LEU A 95 -3.86 -1.09 -4.04
C LEU A 95 -4.18 -2.32 -4.89
N ALA A 96 -5.23 -3.06 -4.54
CA ALA A 96 -5.67 -4.24 -5.31
C ALA A 96 -6.05 -3.89 -6.76
N ILE A 97 -6.78 -2.80 -6.96
CA ILE A 97 -7.17 -2.33 -8.30
C ILE A 97 -5.93 -1.91 -9.10
N SER A 98 -4.99 -1.17 -8.50
CA SER A 98 -3.79 -0.71 -9.21
C SER A 98 -2.89 -1.86 -9.63
N GLU A 99 -2.73 -2.87 -8.77
CA GLU A 99 -1.97 -4.07 -9.10
C GLU A 99 -2.66 -4.90 -10.19
N GLY A 100 -3.99 -5.07 -10.10
CA GLY A 100 -4.77 -5.76 -11.12
C GLY A 100 -4.68 -5.10 -12.48
N ILE A 101 -4.90 -3.77 -12.55
CA ILE A 101 -4.76 -3.00 -13.81
C ILE A 101 -3.35 -3.15 -14.36
N TYR A 102 -2.33 -3.01 -13.52
CA TYR A 102 -0.95 -3.12 -13.96
C TYR A 102 -0.61 -4.52 -14.48
N MET A 103 -1.05 -5.58 -13.80
CA MET A 103 -0.81 -6.97 -14.24
C MET A 103 -1.41 -7.24 -15.62
N VAL A 104 -2.64 -6.78 -15.87
CA VAL A 104 -3.30 -6.91 -17.18
C VAL A 104 -2.52 -6.13 -18.24
N MET A 105 -2.17 -4.87 -17.97
CA MET A 105 -1.38 -4.07 -18.91
C MET A 105 -0.01 -4.66 -19.22
N ALA A 106 0.70 -5.16 -18.19
CA ALA A 106 2.02 -5.73 -18.36
C ALA A 106 1.99 -7.04 -19.15
N ASN A 107 0.98 -7.88 -18.94
CA ASN A 107 0.83 -9.14 -19.65
C ASN A 107 0.36 -8.94 -21.09
N ASP A 108 -0.71 -8.18 -21.31
CA ASP A 108 -1.40 -8.09 -22.58
C ASP A 108 -0.77 -7.07 -23.55
N VAL A 109 -0.20 -5.97 -23.01
CA VAL A 109 0.41 -4.91 -23.84
C VAL A 109 1.91 -5.05 -23.96
N MET A 110 2.60 -5.39 -22.84
CA MET A 110 4.06 -5.48 -22.81
C MET A 110 4.58 -6.90 -23.04
N GLY A 111 3.69 -7.92 -23.06
CA GLY A 111 4.07 -9.32 -23.25
C GLY A 111 4.92 -9.88 -22.10
N ILE A 112 4.85 -9.29 -20.90
CA ILE A 112 5.62 -9.74 -19.74
C ILE A 112 4.87 -10.90 -19.09
N PRO A 113 5.45 -12.10 -18.99
CA PRO A 113 4.77 -13.25 -18.41
C PRO A 113 4.48 -13.03 -16.92
N LEU A 114 3.26 -13.39 -16.49
CA LEU A 114 2.80 -13.21 -15.11
C LEU A 114 3.75 -13.85 -14.07
N ASN A 115 4.39 -14.94 -14.43
CA ASN A 115 5.36 -15.64 -13.57
C ASN A 115 6.54 -14.72 -13.15
N LEU A 116 6.95 -13.80 -14.04
CA LEU A 116 8.00 -12.83 -13.71
C LEU A 116 7.48 -11.70 -12.83
N LEU A 117 6.21 -11.33 -12.92
CA LEU A 117 5.61 -10.27 -12.10
C LEU A 117 5.32 -10.73 -10.67
N THR A 118 4.99 -12.03 -10.49
CA THR A 118 4.60 -12.57 -9.18
C THR A 118 5.75 -13.19 -8.39
N ASP A 119 6.95 -13.25 -8.97
CA ASP A 119 8.12 -13.87 -8.33
C ASP A 119 8.81 -12.88 -7.36
N ASN A 120 8.47 -12.96 -6.08
CA ASN A 120 9.03 -12.11 -5.02
C ASN A 120 10.51 -12.39 -4.68
N THR A 121 11.14 -13.37 -5.35
CA THR A 121 12.54 -13.71 -5.11
C THR A 121 13.50 -12.94 -6.01
N LYS A 122 13.00 -12.42 -7.14
CA LYS A 122 13.82 -11.75 -8.15
C LYS A 122 13.75 -10.23 -8.04
N THR A 123 14.91 -9.59 -8.11
CA THR A 123 15.04 -8.13 -8.14
C THR A 123 14.34 -7.51 -9.37
N VAL A 124 14.37 -8.23 -10.50
CA VAL A 124 13.71 -7.80 -11.74
C VAL A 124 12.20 -7.66 -11.54
N SER A 125 11.57 -8.59 -10.84
CA SER A 125 10.13 -8.54 -10.52
C SER A 125 9.79 -7.32 -9.67
N ALA A 126 10.66 -6.98 -8.71
CA ALA A 126 10.48 -5.77 -7.89
C ALA A 126 10.50 -4.50 -8.74
N MET A 127 11.43 -4.39 -9.69
CA MET A 127 11.53 -3.22 -10.58
C MET A 127 10.34 -3.16 -11.56
N LEU A 128 9.97 -4.30 -12.15
CA LEU A 128 8.85 -4.37 -13.10
C LEU A 128 7.52 -3.98 -12.45
N THR A 129 7.33 -4.27 -11.17
CA THR A 129 6.07 -3.96 -10.48
C THR A 129 6.01 -2.55 -9.86
N LEU A 130 7.09 -1.77 -9.89
CA LEU A 130 7.09 -0.37 -9.39
C LEU A 130 6.03 0.53 -10.06
N PRO A 131 5.75 0.44 -11.38
CA PRO A 131 4.76 1.32 -11.99
C PRO A 131 3.35 1.15 -11.42
N SER A 132 3.00 -0.01 -10.84
CA SER A 132 1.71 -0.18 -10.17
C SER A 132 1.52 0.78 -8.98
N LEU A 133 2.61 1.17 -8.31
CA LEU A 133 2.57 2.14 -7.22
C LEU A 133 2.23 3.56 -7.69
N LEU A 134 2.61 3.93 -8.91
CA LEU A 134 2.20 5.20 -9.52
C LEU A 134 0.71 5.21 -9.80
N ILE A 135 0.18 4.11 -10.36
CA ILE A 135 -1.26 3.94 -10.59
C ILE A 135 -2.00 4.02 -9.25
N PHE A 136 -1.51 3.33 -8.22
CA PHE A 136 -2.07 3.39 -6.88
C PHE A 136 -2.15 4.82 -6.36
N PHE A 137 -1.06 5.58 -6.45
CA PHE A 137 -1.03 6.96 -5.96
C PHE A 137 -2.03 7.86 -6.69
N ILE A 138 -2.13 7.73 -8.02
CA ILE A 138 -3.11 8.46 -8.83
C ILE A 138 -4.54 8.12 -8.39
N LEU A 139 -4.87 6.83 -8.16
CA LEU A 139 -6.18 6.42 -7.68
C LEU A 139 -6.52 7.02 -6.32
N VAL A 140 -5.56 7.06 -5.39
CA VAL A 140 -5.75 7.69 -4.08
C VAL A 140 -6.06 9.17 -4.21
N LEU A 141 -5.35 9.90 -5.09
CA LEU A 141 -5.61 11.32 -5.34
C LEU A 141 -7.01 11.54 -5.94
N ILE A 142 -7.43 10.70 -6.88
CA ILE A 142 -8.78 10.76 -7.46
C ILE A 142 -9.84 10.56 -6.38
N ILE A 143 -9.70 9.54 -5.53
CA ILE A 143 -10.62 9.29 -4.41
C ILE A 143 -10.67 10.50 -3.46
N LYS A 144 -9.51 11.10 -3.16
CA LYS A 144 -9.46 12.30 -2.32
C LYS A 144 -10.22 13.48 -2.94
N MET A 145 -10.03 13.71 -4.24
CA MET A 145 -10.74 14.78 -4.95
C MET A 145 -12.25 14.55 -4.95
N LEU A 146 -12.68 13.31 -5.21
CA LEU A 146 -14.10 12.94 -5.20
C LEU A 146 -14.71 13.13 -3.80
N THR A 147 -14.03 12.66 -2.76
CA THR A 147 -14.51 12.81 -1.37
C THR A 147 -14.64 14.29 -0.99
N ASN A 148 -13.67 15.12 -1.35
CA ASN A 148 -13.73 16.56 -1.08
C ASN A 148 -14.85 17.26 -1.85
N LYS A 149 -15.13 16.84 -3.10
CA LYS A 149 -16.20 17.40 -3.92
C LYS A 149 -17.58 17.05 -3.35
N ILE A 150 -17.76 15.81 -2.91
CA ILE A 150 -18.99 15.35 -2.26
C ILE A 150 -19.24 16.13 -0.97
N TYR A 151 -18.20 16.33 -0.15
CA TYR A 151 -18.33 17.10 1.10
C TYR A 151 -18.73 18.57 0.86
N LYS A 152 -18.28 19.16 -0.26
CA LYS A 152 -18.68 20.53 -0.66
C LYS A 152 -20.13 20.62 -1.14
N PHE A 153 -20.70 19.51 -1.63
CA PHE A 153 -22.06 19.50 -2.15
C PHE A 153 -23.13 19.34 -1.06
N TYR A 154 -22.73 18.77 0.09
CA TYR A 154 -23.60 18.54 1.25
C TYR A 154 -23.51 19.63 2.34
N LYS A 155 -22.70 20.66 2.12
CA LYS A 155 -22.58 21.83 2.99
C LYS A 155 -23.20 23.06 2.34
#